data_beb0e6eda1902a29dd5f3e23143905cc
#
_entry.id   beb0e6eda1902a29dd5f3e23143905cc
#
_cell.length_a   1.000
_cell.length_b   1.000
_cell.length_c   1.000
_cell.angle_alpha   90.00
_cell.angle_beta   90.00
_cell.angle_gamma   90.00
#
_symmetry.space_group_name_H-M   'P 1'
#
loop_
_entity.id
_entity.type
_entity.pdbx_description
1 polymer ?
#
loop_
_entity_poly.entity_id
_entity_poly.type
_entity_poly.pdbx_seq_one_letter_code
_entity_poly.pdbx_strand_id
1 'polypeptide(L)'
;MIPDITFELARNGEDMYLFSPYDVEKVYGVPFGDISVTEKYREMVDDARIKKTKINAREFFQTLAEIQFESGYPYIMFEDTVNKANPIKGRINMSNLCSEILQVNTPTTYNEDLSYAEIGKDISCNLGSMNIALAMDGKDLAGTVETSIRALTAVSDQSHIRSVRSIEDGNDRSHAIGLGQMNLHGYLAREHVHYGSEEGIDFTNIYFYTVLFHALRASNRIAIERGTAFDGFADSTYASGEFFDKYLEQEWVPQTDRVAELFAGIHIPTQDDWRELKASIQAHGIYNQNLQAVPPTGSISYINNSTSSIHPIASKIEIRKEGKIGRVYYPAPFMTNDNLEYYQDAYEIGYEKVIDTYAAATQHVDQGLSLTLFFKDTATTRDINKAQIYAWRKGIKTIYYIRLRQMALEGTNLSECVSCML
;
A
#
# COMPACT_ATOMS: atom_id res chain seq x y z
N MET A 1 6.68 -12.71 3.41
CA MET A 1 5.90 -12.20 4.57
C MET A 1 6.73 -12.38 5.82
N ILE A 2 6.63 -11.44 6.78
CA ILE A 2 7.32 -11.50 8.07
C ILE A 2 6.26 -11.36 9.17
N PRO A 3 6.05 -12.41 9.99
CA PRO A 3 5.13 -12.36 11.12
C PRO A 3 5.73 -11.62 12.33
N ASP A 4 4.88 -11.05 13.18
CA ASP A 4 5.29 -10.28 14.36
C ASP A 4 6.19 -11.07 15.31
N ILE A 5 5.94 -12.37 15.47
CA ILE A 5 6.76 -13.26 16.30
C ILE A 5 8.24 -13.25 15.90
N THR A 6 8.58 -13.06 14.60
CA THR A 6 9.97 -13.00 14.14
C THR A 6 10.71 -11.80 14.76
N PHE A 7 10.03 -10.64 14.87
CA PHE A 7 10.59 -9.45 15.53
C PHE A 7 10.77 -9.65 17.04
N GLU A 8 9.83 -10.33 17.67
CA GLU A 8 9.92 -10.63 19.10
C GLU A 8 11.10 -11.55 19.42
N LEU A 9 11.26 -12.64 18.66
CA LEU A 9 12.38 -13.57 18.81
C LEU A 9 13.73 -12.88 18.58
N ALA A 10 13.82 -12.05 17.53
CA ALA A 10 15.04 -11.28 17.25
C ALA A 10 15.38 -10.28 18.38
N ARG A 11 14.36 -9.59 18.93
CA ARG A 11 14.53 -8.68 20.07
C ARG A 11 15.08 -9.41 21.29
N ASN A 12 14.57 -10.61 21.56
CA ASN A 12 14.96 -11.42 22.70
C ASN A 12 16.30 -12.14 22.47
N GLY A 13 16.82 -12.18 21.24
CA GLY A 13 18.03 -12.92 20.87
C GLY A 13 17.81 -14.45 20.82
N GLU A 14 16.57 -14.85 20.56
CA GLU A 14 16.16 -16.24 20.46
C GLU A 14 16.37 -16.77 19.03
N ASP A 15 16.40 -18.11 18.94
CA ASP A 15 16.32 -18.80 17.65
C ASP A 15 14.88 -18.85 17.16
N MET A 16 14.71 -18.88 15.85
CA MET A 16 13.42 -19.08 15.21
C MET A 16 13.42 -20.36 14.36
N TYR A 17 12.24 -20.84 14.03
CA TYR A 17 12.06 -22.03 13.21
C TYR A 17 11.35 -21.68 11.91
N LEU A 18 11.87 -22.19 10.80
CA LEU A 18 11.18 -22.25 9.52
C LEU A 18 10.47 -23.59 9.42
N PHE A 19 9.20 -23.58 9.09
CA PHE A 19 8.35 -24.76 9.04
C PHE A 19 8.18 -25.29 7.61
N SER A 20 8.03 -26.60 7.46
CA SER A 20 7.62 -27.23 6.21
C SER A 20 6.16 -26.89 5.91
N PRO A 21 5.84 -26.14 4.82
CA PRO A 21 4.46 -25.81 4.48
C PRO A 21 3.57 -27.04 4.30
N TYR A 22 4.10 -28.09 3.68
CA TYR A 22 3.40 -29.36 3.47
C TYR A 22 3.00 -30.03 4.78
N ASP A 23 3.91 -30.10 5.77
CA ASP A 23 3.61 -30.74 7.03
C ASP A 23 2.60 -29.91 7.84
N VAL A 24 2.71 -28.59 7.78
CA VAL A 24 1.75 -27.67 8.42
C VAL A 24 0.36 -27.86 7.83
N GLU A 25 0.23 -27.85 6.51
CA GLU A 25 -1.05 -28.10 5.83
C GLU A 25 -1.64 -29.46 6.20
N LYS A 26 -0.82 -30.50 6.26
CA LYS A 26 -1.25 -31.83 6.66
C LYS A 26 -1.75 -31.90 8.10
N VAL A 27 -1.15 -31.12 9.00
CA VAL A 27 -1.51 -31.10 10.43
C VAL A 27 -2.76 -30.28 10.69
N TYR A 28 -2.87 -29.10 10.05
CA TYR A 28 -3.97 -28.16 10.29
C TYR A 28 -5.13 -28.29 9.29
N GLY A 29 -4.94 -28.99 8.18
CA GLY A 29 -5.98 -29.19 7.15
C GLY A 29 -6.27 -27.95 6.28
N VAL A 30 -5.42 -26.92 6.36
CA VAL A 30 -5.52 -25.70 5.57
C VAL A 30 -4.12 -25.30 5.08
N PRO A 31 -4.01 -24.59 3.93
CA PRO A 31 -2.73 -24.12 3.42
C PRO A 31 -1.95 -23.28 4.46
N PHE A 32 -0.64 -23.39 4.46
CA PHE A 32 0.21 -22.66 5.42
C PHE A 32 -0.01 -21.14 5.38
N GLY A 33 -0.28 -20.57 4.18
CA GLY A 33 -0.57 -19.15 4.03
C GLY A 33 -1.85 -18.67 4.74
N ASP A 34 -2.75 -19.59 5.07
CA ASP A 34 -4.02 -19.30 5.74
C ASP A 34 -3.95 -19.43 7.26
N ILE A 35 -2.74 -19.71 7.79
CA ILE A 35 -2.49 -19.84 9.23
C ILE A 35 -1.76 -18.59 9.73
N SER A 36 -2.20 -18.04 10.87
CA SER A 36 -1.43 -17.03 11.59
C SER A 36 -0.18 -17.65 12.20
N VAL A 37 0.98 -17.34 11.62
CA VAL A 37 2.25 -17.87 12.12
C VAL A 37 2.52 -17.37 13.54
N THR A 38 2.24 -16.11 13.84
CA THR A 38 2.42 -15.54 15.18
C THR A 38 1.60 -16.28 16.23
N GLU A 39 0.32 -16.53 15.97
CA GLU A 39 -0.57 -17.21 16.93
C GLU A 39 -0.23 -18.70 17.11
N LYS A 40 0.14 -19.37 16.01
CA LYS A 40 0.39 -20.82 16.01
C LYS A 40 1.85 -21.19 16.20
N TYR A 41 2.75 -20.22 16.33
CA TYR A 41 4.20 -20.44 16.33
C TYR A 41 4.63 -21.49 17.36
N ARG A 42 4.22 -21.32 18.62
CA ARG A 42 4.61 -22.22 19.72
C ARG A 42 4.06 -23.64 19.53
N GLU A 43 2.79 -23.76 19.09
CA GLU A 43 2.19 -25.06 18.78
C GLU A 43 2.97 -25.78 17.67
N MET A 44 3.33 -25.08 16.59
CA MET A 44 4.10 -25.63 15.47
C MET A 44 5.53 -26.03 15.90
N VAL A 45 6.14 -25.28 16.82
CA VAL A 45 7.47 -25.62 17.36
C VAL A 45 7.42 -26.94 18.17
N ASP A 46 6.38 -27.15 18.94
CA ASP A 46 6.25 -28.32 19.82
C ASP A 46 5.75 -29.57 19.08
N ASP A 47 5.09 -29.39 17.90
CA ASP A 47 4.54 -30.51 17.14
C ASP A 47 5.65 -31.29 16.39
N ALA A 48 5.87 -32.56 16.79
CA ALA A 48 6.86 -33.43 16.18
C ALA A 48 6.54 -33.87 14.74
N ARG A 49 5.28 -33.71 14.30
CA ARG A 49 4.84 -34.04 12.92
C ARG A 49 5.29 -33.01 11.91
N ILE A 50 5.61 -31.78 12.35
CA ILE A 50 6.02 -30.67 11.51
C ILE A 50 7.55 -30.61 11.44
N LYS A 51 8.10 -30.81 10.24
CA LYS A 51 9.53 -30.59 10.00
C LYS A 51 9.85 -29.10 10.09
N LYS A 52 10.94 -28.81 10.77
CA LYS A 52 11.37 -27.43 11.01
C LYS A 52 12.88 -27.30 10.95
N THR A 53 13.33 -26.13 10.47
CA THR A 53 14.75 -25.76 10.42
C THR A 53 14.98 -24.61 11.38
N LYS A 54 15.92 -24.78 12.29
CA LYS A 54 16.30 -23.78 13.28
C LYS A 54 17.28 -22.78 12.67
N ILE A 55 17.02 -21.50 12.85
CA ILE A 55 17.92 -20.39 12.46
C ILE A 55 17.95 -19.34 13.56
N ASN A 56 18.99 -18.51 13.61
CA ASN A 56 19.03 -17.38 14.53
C ASN A 56 18.19 -16.21 14.00
N ALA A 57 17.26 -15.68 14.82
CA ALA A 57 16.35 -14.64 14.38
C ALA A 57 17.06 -13.30 14.08
N ARG A 58 18.16 -12.95 14.76
CA ARG A 58 18.94 -11.75 14.45
C ARG A 58 19.75 -11.89 13.18
N GLU A 59 20.34 -13.07 12.96
CA GLU A 59 21.06 -13.37 11.71
C GLU A 59 20.12 -13.33 10.50
N PHE A 60 18.86 -13.76 10.66
CA PHE A 60 17.84 -13.62 9.61
C PHE A 60 17.67 -12.15 9.18
N PHE A 61 17.48 -11.23 10.12
CA PHE A 61 17.33 -9.81 9.81
C PHE A 61 18.62 -9.19 9.27
N GLN A 62 19.78 -9.63 9.74
CA GLN A 62 21.06 -9.18 9.21
C GLN A 62 21.22 -9.59 7.75
N THR A 63 21.00 -10.86 7.43
CA THR A 63 21.06 -11.39 6.07
C THR A 63 20.04 -10.71 5.16
N LEU A 64 18.81 -10.47 5.65
CA LEU A 64 17.78 -9.74 4.91
C LEU A 64 18.24 -8.32 4.55
N ALA A 65 18.82 -7.60 5.51
CA ALA A 65 19.32 -6.26 5.28
C ALA A 65 20.55 -6.25 4.33
N GLU A 66 21.42 -7.25 4.38
CA GLU A 66 22.56 -7.41 3.46
C GLU A 66 22.06 -7.61 2.02
N ILE A 67 21.10 -8.51 1.82
CA ILE A 67 20.49 -8.74 0.50
C ILE A 67 19.82 -7.48 -0.04
N GLN A 68 19.06 -6.79 0.81
CA GLN A 68 18.40 -5.53 0.42
C GLN A 68 19.40 -4.41 0.15
N PHE A 69 20.52 -4.36 0.87
CA PHE A 69 21.59 -3.41 0.63
C PHE A 69 22.23 -3.61 -0.76
N GLU A 70 22.42 -4.86 -1.16
CA GLU A 70 23.07 -5.20 -2.44
C GLU A 70 22.14 -5.07 -3.64
N SER A 71 20.86 -5.45 -3.48
CA SER A 71 19.92 -5.65 -4.61
C SER A 71 18.67 -4.77 -4.57
N GLY A 72 18.36 -4.16 -3.45
CA GLY A 72 17.08 -3.49 -3.21
C GLY A 72 15.92 -4.44 -2.87
N TYR A 73 16.13 -5.75 -2.99
CA TYR A 73 15.16 -6.83 -2.75
C TYR A 73 15.56 -7.65 -1.52
N PRO A 74 14.66 -8.51 -0.98
CA PRO A 74 13.25 -8.70 -1.33
C PRO A 74 12.36 -7.61 -0.76
N TYR A 75 11.16 -7.47 -1.32
CA TYR A 75 10.09 -6.67 -0.73
C TYR A 75 9.57 -7.34 0.53
N ILE A 76 9.01 -6.56 1.45
CA ILE A 76 8.52 -7.06 2.73
C ILE A 76 7.01 -6.82 2.83
N MET A 77 6.28 -7.83 3.29
CA MET A 77 4.91 -7.71 3.77
C MET A 77 4.88 -8.13 5.24
N PHE A 78 4.41 -7.23 6.11
CA PHE A 78 4.25 -7.49 7.54
C PHE A 78 2.93 -8.23 7.77
N GLU A 79 3.02 -9.54 8.00
CA GLU A 79 1.90 -10.46 7.97
C GLU A 79 0.75 -10.06 8.90
N ASP A 80 1.06 -9.83 10.17
CA ASP A 80 0.05 -9.53 11.17
C ASP A 80 -0.54 -8.13 10.97
N THR A 81 0.29 -7.15 10.60
CA THR A 81 -0.17 -5.79 10.31
C THR A 81 -1.17 -5.77 9.16
N VAL A 82 -0.87 -6.49 8.07
CA VAL A 82 -1.75 -6.59 6.91
C VAL A 82 -3.07 -7.26 7.29
N ASN A 83 -3.02 -8.36 8.02
CA ASN A 83 -4.21 -9.13 8.36
C ASN A 83 -5.08 -8.49 9.47
N LYS A 84 -4.48 -7.75 10.40
CA LYS A 84 -5.21 -6.92 11.38
C LYS A 84 -5.96 -5.76 10.72
N ALA A 85 -5.40 -5.22 9.63
CA ALA A 85 -6.01 -4.11 8.90
C ALA A 85 -7.03 -4.57 7.83
N ASN A 86 -7.13 -5.87 7.57
CA ASN A 86 -7.99 -6.43 6.53
C ASN A 86 -9.47 -6.42 6.97
N PRO A 87 -10.35 -5.67 6.28
CA PRO A 87 -11.77 -5.65 6.63
C PRO A 87 -12.56 -6.85 6.09
N ILE A 88 -11.94 -7.68 5.25
CA ILE A 88 -12.58 -8.78 4.53
C ILE A 88 -12.30 -10.10 5.24
N LYS A 89 -13.29 -10.97 5.33
CA LYS A 89 -13.12 -12.32 5.88
C LYS A 89 -12.09 -13.12 5.05
N GLY A 90 -11.15 -13.75 5.73
CA GLY A 90 -10.06 -14.52 5.14
C GLY A 90 -8.70 -13.89 5.43
N ARG A 91 -7.65 -14.51 4.91
CA ARG A 91 -6.29 -14.02 5.10
C ARG A 91 -5.70 -13.50 3.80
N ILE A 92 -4.96 -12.43 3.92
CA ILE A 92 -4.09 -11.93 2.87
C ILE A 92 -2.75 -12.64 3.04
N ASN A 93 -2.41 -13.49 2.08
CA ASN A 93 -1.22 -14.35 2.11
C ASN A 93 -0.21 -14.04 1.00
N MET A 94 -0.50 -13.07 0.14
CA MET A 94 0.37 -12.58 -0.93
C MET A 94 0.08 -11.13 -1.27
N SER A 95 0.95 -10.55 -2.08
CA SER A 95 0.83 -9.22 -2.66
C SER A 95 1.25 -9.27 -4.14
N ASN A 96 1.00 -8.21 -4.89
CA ASN A 96 1.50 -8.04 -6.26
C ASN A 96 3.00 -7.65 -6.28
N LEU A 97 3.56 -7.52 -7.50
CA LEU A 97 4.96 -7.13 -7.70
C LEU A 97 5.33 -5.83 -6.97
N CYS A 98 4.48 -4.80 -7.03
CA CYS A 98 4.77 -3.50 -6.43
C CYS A 98 4.28 -3.36 -4.97
N SER A 99 3.75 -4.43 -4.37
CA SER A 99 3.38 -4.55 -2.95
C SER A 99 2.20 -3.69 -2.47
N GLU A 100 1.44 -3.06 -3.38
CA GLU A 100 0.27 -2.24 -3.02
C GLU A 100 -1.05 -3.02 -3.03
N ILE A 101 -1.15 -4.15 -3.75
CA ILE A 101 -2.38 -4.95 -3.80
C ILE A 101 -2.39 -5.97 -2.66
N LEU A 102 -3.35 -5.82 -1.77
CA LEU A 102 -3.55 -6.67 -0.62
C LEU A 102 -5.03 -7.10 -0.57
N GLN A 103 -5.32 -8.27 -1.14
CA GLN A 103 -6.67 -8.79 -1.26
C GLN A 103 -6.73 -10.24 -0.79
N VAL A 104 -7.88 -10.66 -0.29
CA VAL A 104 -8.15 -12.06 0.03
C VAL A 104 -8.39 -12.83 -1.27
N ASN A 105 -7.71 -13.95 -1.42
CA ASN A 105 -7.90 -14.89 -2.52
C ASN A 105 -8.30 -16.27 -1.99
N THR A 106 -8.81 -17.12 -2.88
CA THR A 106 -9.08 -18.53 -2.59
C THR A 106 -8.48 -19.41 -3.68
N PRO A 107 -7.92 -20.58 -3.34
CA PRO A 107 -7.26 -21.44 -4.31
C PRO A 107 -8.27 -22.08 -5.28
N THR A 108 -7.85 -22.26 -6.52
CA THR A 108 -8.54 -23.11 -7.51
C THR A 108 -8.11 -24.55 -7.29
N THR A 109 -9.07 -25.47 -7.31
CA THR A 109 -8.80 -26.91 -7.24
C THR A 109 -9.12 -27.58 -8.57
N TYR A 110 -8.42 -28.70 -8.87
CA TYR A 110 -8.51 -29.41 -10.13
C TYR A 110 -8.82 -30.88 -9.93
N ASN A 111 -9.57 -31.45 -10.86
CA ASN A 111 -9.76 -32.89 -10.99
C ASN A 111 -8.48 -33.54 -11.56
N GLU A 112 -8.42 -34.88 -11.55
CA GLU A 112 -7.29 -35.64 -12.09
C GLU A 112 -7.05 -35.39 -13.60
N ASP A 113 -8.10 -35.04 -14.36
CA ASP A 113 -8.04 -34.69 -15.77
C ASP A 113 -7.69 -33.21 -16.03
N LEU A 114 -7.30 -32.46 -15.01
CA LEU A 114 -6.99 -31.04 -15.02
C LEU A 114 -8.17 -30.11 -15.35
N SER A 115 -9.40 -30.62 -15.38
CA SER A 115 -10.58 -29.78 -15.36
C SER A 115 -10.76 -29.13 -13.99
N TYR A 116 -11.44 -27.97 -13.95
CA TYR A 116 -11.72 -27.30 -12.68
C TYR A 116 -12.67 -28.15 -11.81
N ALA A 117 -12.24 -28.49 -10.59
CA ALA A 117 -13.13 -29.02 -9.56
C ALA A 117 -13.85 -27.87 -8.84
N GLU A 118 -13.10 -26.85 -8.42
CA GLU A 118 -13.62 -25.59 -7.88
C GLU A 118 -12.82 -24.44 -8.48
N ILE A 119 -13.50 -23.38 -8.88
CA ILE A 119 -12.86 -22.16 -9.37
C ILE A 119 -12.67 -21.23 -8.17
N GLY A 120 -11.41 -20.95 -7.85
CA GLY A 120 -11.02 -20.02 -6.80
C GLY A 120 -11.20 -18.56 -7.23
N LYS A 121 -11.03 -17.67 -6.25
CA LYS A 121 -11.06 -16.22 -6.45
C LYS A 121 -9.64 -15.68 -6.50
N ASP A 122 -9.11 -15.47 -7.70
CA ASP A 122 -7.83 -14.83 -7.93
C ASP A 122 -7.96 -13.30 -7.91
N ILE A 123 -6.82 -12.63 -7.84
CA ILE A 123 -6.71 -11.19 -7.67
C ILE A 123 -6.42 -10.51 -9.01
N SER A 124 -7.05 -9.37 -9.25
CA SER A 124 -6.74 -8.46 -10.36
C SER A 124 -6.32 -7.08 -9.86
N CYS A 125 -5.42 -6.41 -10.62
CA CYS A 125 -4.90 -5.10 -10.30
C CYS A 125 -5.60 -4.02 -11.15
N ASN A 126 -6.82 -3.64 -10.79
CA ASN A 126 -7.56 -2.55 -11.46
C ASN A 126 -7.16 -1.21 -10.83
N LEU A 127 -6.07 -0.60 -11.32
CA LEU A 127 -5.44 0.57 -10.72
C LEU A 127 -5.71 1.85 -11.49
N GLY A 128 -5.88 2.94 -10.76
CA GLY A 128 -5.85 4.31 -11.23
C GLY A 128 -5.31 5.22 -10.14
N SER A 129 -4.73 6.36 -10.51
CA SER A 129 -4.14 7.28 -9.52
C SER A 129 -4.58 8.70 -9.77
N MET A 130 -5.06 9.38 -8.71
CA MET A 130 -5.41 10.79 -8.74
C MET A 130 -4.15 11.64 -8.56
N ASN A 131 -4.09 12.77 -9.27
CA ASN A 131 -3.10 13.80 -9.04
C ASN A 131 -3.58 14.71 -7.90
N ILE A 132 -2.92 14.64 -6.74
CA ILE A 132 -3.30 15.37 -5.51
C ILE A 132 -3.43 16.86 -5.78
N ALA A 133 -2.48 17.48 -6.53
CA ALA A 133 -2.54 18.89 -6.80
C ALA A 133 -3.81 19.29 -7.59
N LEU A 134 -4.15 18.55 -8.63
CA LEU A 134 -5.34 18.80 -9.42
C LEU A 134 -6.65 18.56 -8.65
N ALA A 135 -6.65 17.51 -7.80
CA ALA A 135 -7.80 17.20 -6.97
C ALA A 135 -8.06 18.31 -5.91
N MET A 136 -7.00 18.85 -5.31
CA MET A 136 -7.09 19.94 -4.34
C MET A 136 -7.47 21.27 -5.01
N ASP A 137 -6.92 21.56 -6.20
CA ASP A 137 -7.24 22.78 -6.96
C ASP A 137 -8.71 22.81 -7.40
N GLY A 138 -9.27 21.66 -7.74
CA GLY A 138 -10.67 21.52 -8.15
C GLY A 138 -11.68 21.82 -7.03
N LYS A 139 -11.26 21.80 -5.76
CA LYS A 139 -12.11 22.03 -4.57
C LYS A 139 -13.34 21.11 -4.47
N ASP A 140 -13.46 20.13 -5.35
CA ASP A 140 -14.49 19.08 -5.36
C ASP A 140 -13.83 17.69 -5.23
N LEU A 141 -13.21 17.45 -4.06
CA LEU A 141 -12.58 16.17 -3.79
C LEU A 141 -13.60 15.03 -3.77
N ALA A 142 -14.82 15.32 -3.29
CA ALA A 142 -15.91 14.36 -3.24
C ALA A 142 -16.32 13.86 -4.64
N GLY A 143 -16.57 14.77 -5.58
CA GLY A 143 -16.93 14.43 -6.96
C GLY A 143 -15.77 13.79 -7.73
N THR A 144 -14.54 14.23 -7.48
CA THR A 144 -13.34 13.66 -8.09
C THR A 144 -13.14 12.20 -7.65
N VAL A 145 -13.26 11.90 -6.36
CA VAL A 145 -13.15 10.52 -5.84
C VAL A 145 -14.30 9.65 -6.36
N GLU A 146 -15.55 10.15 -6.32
CA GLU A 146 -16.70 9.38 -6.82
C GLU A 146 -16.54 9.03 -8.31
N THR A 147 -16.12 9.98 -9.13
CA THR A 147 -15.85 9.74 -10.56
C THR A 147 -14.74 8.71 -10.76
N SER A 148 -13.68 8.77 -9.98
CA SER A 148 -12.56 7.85 -10.06
C SER A 148 -12.96 6.42 -9.66
N ILE A 149 -13.72 6.26 -8.58
CA ILE A 149 -14.26 4.96 -8.15
C ILE A 149 -15.18 4.39 -9.22
N ARG A 150 -16.09 5.18 -9.78
CA ARG A 150 -17.00 4.74 -10.85
C ARG A 150 -16.25 4.33 -12.12
N ALA A 151 -15.21 5.07 -12.50
CA ALA A 151 -14.38 4.75 -13.65
C ALA A 151 -13.64 3.42 -13.47
N LEU A 152 -12.99 3.22 -12.32
CA LEU A 152 -12.31 1.97 -12.00
C LEU A 152 -13.28 0.79 -11.89
N THR A 153 -14.45 1.00 -11.29
CA THR A 153 -15.51 -0.01 -11.23
C THR A 153 -15.97 -0.41 -12.63
N ALA A 154 -16.13 0.54 -13.54
CA ALA A 154 -16.47 0.24 -14.93
C ALA A 154 -15.38 -0.57 -15.65
N VAL A 155 -14.10 -0.29 -15.37
CA VAL A 155 -12.98 -1.09 -15.88
C VAL A 155 -13.06 -2.52 -15.33
N SER A 156 -13.26 -2.68 -14.03
CA SER A 156 -13.41 -4.00 -13.39
C SER A 156 -14.56 -4.79 -14.03
N ASP A 157 -15.75 -4.20 -14.08
CA ASP A 157 -16.96 -4.86 -14.61
C ASP A 157 -16.89 -5.22 -16.10
N GLN A 158 -16.09 -4.49 -16.88
CA GLN A 158 -15.95 -4.71 -18.31
C GLN A 158 -14.72 -5.56 -18.67
N SER A 159 -13.90 -5.93 -17.69
CA SER A 159 -12.72 -6.75 -17.89
C SER A 159 -13.08 -8.23 -17.88
N HIS A 160 -13.26 -8.80 -19.08
CA HIS A 160 -13.59 -10.23 -19.25
C HIS A 160 -12.34 -11.03 -19.60
N ILE A 161 -11.71 -11.64 -18.60
CA ILE A 161 -10.49 -12.46 -18.76
C ILE A 161 -10.87 -13.95 -18.90
N ARG A 162 -11.58 -14.28 -19.94
CA ARG A 162 -12.15 -15.63 -20.19
C ARG A 162 -11.11 -16.75 -20.27
N SER A 163 -9.85 -16.43 -20.58
CA SER A 163 -8.75 -17.40 -20.66
C SER A 163 -8.29 -17.90 -19.31
N VAL A 164 -8.58 -17.17 -18.21
CA VAL A 164 -8.21 -17.53 -16.83
C VAL A 164 -9.44 -17.33 -15.95
N ARG A 165 -10.22 -18.37 -15.82
CA ARG A 165 -11.53 -18.33 -15.13
C ARG A 165 -11.45 -17.91 -13.67
N SER A 166 -10.38 -18.24 -12.96
CA SER A 166 -10.20 -17.83 -11.56
C SER A 166 -10.01 -16.32 -11.40
N ILE A 167 -9.39 -15.65 -12.40
CA ILE A 167 -9.28 -14.18 -12.40
C ILE A 167 -10.62 -13.55 -12.76
N GLU A 168 -11.33 -14.11 -13.77
CA GLU A 168 -12.67 -13.64 -14.14
C GLU A 168 -13.63 -13.75 -12.95
N ASP A 169 -13.72 -14.93 -12.33
CA ASP A 169 -14.57 -15.18 -11.16
C ASP A 169 -14.21 -14.29 -9.97
N GLY A 170 -12.90 -14.14 -9.68
CA GLY A 170 -12.42 -13.26 -8.63
C GLY A 170 -12.80 -11.80 -8.85
N ASN A 171 -12.68 -11.31 -10.09
CA ASN A 171 -13.08 -9.96 -10.46
C ASN A 171 -14.59 -9.74 -10.38
N ASP A 172 -15.39 -10.68 -10.90
CA ASP A 172 -16.85 -10.61 -10.91
C ASP A 172 -17.46 -10.69 -9.51
N ARG A 173 -16.81 -11.39 -8.59
CA ARG A 173 -17.27 -11.53 -7.19
C ARG A 173 -16.79 -10.42 -6.26
N SER A 174 -15.58 -9.90 -6.49
CA SER A 174 -14.99 -8.88 -5.62
C SER A 174 -15.22 -7.46 -6.11
N HIS A 175 -15.30 -7.26 -7.44
CA HIS A 175 -15.25 -5.93 -8.06
C HIS A 175 -14.13 -5.06 -7.50
N ALA A 176 -13.00 -5.68 -7.10
CA ALA A 176 -11.92 -5.01 -6.40
C ALA A 176 -11.20 -4.02 -7.31
N ILE A 177 -10.91 -2.85 -6.77
CA ILE A 177 -10.20 -1.76 -7.43
C ILE A 177 -9.08 -1.22 -6.52
N GLY A 178 -8.19 -0.42 -7.08
CA GLY A 178 -7.14 0.26 -6.34
C GLY A 178 -7.02 1.72 -6.78
N LEU A 179 -7.74 2.62 -6.11
CA LEU A 179 -7.56 4.06 -6.30
C LEU A 179 -6.31 4.50 -5.55
N GLY A 180 -5.30 4.91 -6.29
CA GLY A 180 -4.04 5.44 -5.77
C GLY A 180 -3.95 6.95 -5.87
N GLN A 181 -2.78 7.46 -5.46
CA GLN A 181 -2.46 8.87 -5.43
C GLN A 181 -1.07 9.12 -6.00
N MET A 182 -0.87 10.27 -6.64
CA MET A 182 0.44 10.76 -7.07
C MET A 182 0.56 12.25 -6.82
N ASN A 183 1.78 12.77 -6.87
CA ASN A 183 2.09 14.18 -6.73
C ASN A 183 1.97 14.74 -5.30
N LEU A 184 2.16 13.91 -4.26
CA LEU A 184 2.16 14.43 -2.89
C LEU A 184 3.30 15.44 -2.68
N HIS A 185 4.54 15.06 -3.03
CA HIS A 185 5.68 15.96 -2.81
C HIS A 185 5.57 17.24 -3.66
N GLY A 186 5.17 17.11 -4.94
CA GLY A 186 5.00 18.30 -5.81
C GLY A 186 3.93 19.25 -5.30
N TYR A 187 2.83 18.73 -4.76
CA TYR A 187 1.79 19.54 -4.13
C TYR A 187 2.30 20.25 -2.87
N LEU A 188 2.87 19.50 -1.93
CA LEU A 188 3.39 20.07 -0.68
C LEU A 188 4.44 21.16 -0.95
N ALA A 189 5.40 20.90 -1.85
CA ALA A 189 6.42 21.87 -2.19
C ALA A 189 5.86 23.14 -2.88
N ARG A 190 4.85 22.98 -3.74
CA ARG A 190 4.10 24.12 -4.34
C ARG A 190 3.44 24.99 -3.26
N GLU A 191 2.88 24.35 -2.25
CA GLU A 191 2.21 25.00 -1.12
C GLU A 191 3.16 25.43 0.00
N HIS A 192 4.46 25.42 -0.24
CA HIS A 192 5.50 25.78 0.76
C HIS A 192 5.46 24.95 2.04
N VAL A 193 5.19 23.65 1.90
CA VAL A 193 5.18 22.68 3.00
C VAL A 193 6.31 21.67 2.77
N HIS A 194 7.17 21.46 3.76
CA HIS A 194 8.22 20.46 3.68
C HIS A 194 7.64 19.03 3.77
N TYR A 195 8.11 18.14 2.90
CA TYR A 195 7.76 16.73 2.99
C TYR A 195 8.25 16.15 4.33
N GLY A 196 7.36 15.43 5.02
CA GLY A 196 7.67 14.83 6.32
C GLY A 196 7.83 15.81 7.47
N SER A 197 7.40 17.09 7.30
CA SER A 197 7.13 18.00 8.40
C SER A 197 5.82 17.66 9.09
N GLU A 198 5.57 18.28 10.25
CA GLU A 198 4.30 18.16 10.97
C GLU A 198 3.11 18.50 10.04
N GLU A 199 3.18 19.61 9.32
CA GLU A 199 2.18 20.05 8.36
C GLU A 199 2.02 19.06 7.18
N GLY A 200 3.14 18.52 6.65
CA GLY A 200 3.11 17.55 5.54
C GLY A 200 2.48 16.21 5.96
N ILE A 201 2.75 15.77 7.19
CA ILE A 201 2.14 14.55 7.76
C ILE A 201 0.66 14.79 8.07
N ASP A 202 0.30 15.93 8.65
CA ASP A 202 -1.08 16.31 8.92
C ASP A 202 -1.90 16.41 7.62
N PHE A 203 -1.36 17.09 6.58
CA PHE A 203 -1.99 17.12 5.26
C PHE A 203 -2.25 15.72 4.73
N THR A 204 -1.23 14.85 4.77
CA THR A 204 -1.33 13.47 4.27
C THR A 204 -2.43 12.70 5.01
N ASN A 205 -2.50 12.84 6.32
CA ASN A 205 -3.50 12.22 7.17
C ASN A 205 -4.92 12.65 6.77
N ILE A 206 -5.19 13.95 6.73
CA ILE A 206 -6.53 14.49 6.44
C ILE A 206 -6.95 14.24 4.99
N TYR A 207 -6.00 14.29 4.04
CA TYR A 207 -6.26 13.99 2.64
C TYR A 207 -6.74 12.54 2.47
N PHE A 208 -5.97 11.57 2.95
CA PHE A 208 -6.33 10.15 2.82
C PHE A 208 -7.58 9.77 3.61
N TYR A 209 -7.80 10.38 4.78
CA TYR A 209 -9.04 10.27 5.54
C TYR A 209 -10.25 10.70 4.72
N THR A 210 -10.17 11.87 4.09
CA THR A 210 -11.25 12.42 3.25
C THR A 210 -11.48 11.56 2.01
N VAL A 211 -10.42 11.11 1.35
CA VAL A 211 -10.51 10.21 0.18
C VAL A 211 -11.18 8.89 0.54
N LEU A 212 -10.80 8.28 1.67
CA LEU A 212 -11.41 7.02 2.11
C LEU A 212 -12.92 7.16 2.31
N PHE A 213 -13.35 8.21 3.02
CA PHE A 213 -14.78 8.45 3.23
C PHE A 213 -15.55 8.53 1.91
N HIS A 214 -15.04 9.32 0.97
CA HIS A 214 -15.72 9.50 -0.32
C HIS A 214 -15.64 8.24 -1.19
N ALA A 215 -14.57 7.45 -1.11
CA ALA A 215 -14.44 6.17 -1.81
C ALA A 215 -15.47 5.15 -1.30
N LEU A 216 -15.62 5.00 0.01
CA LEU A 216 -16.65 4.15 0.64
C LEU A 216 -18.06 4.62 0.26
N ARG A 217 -18.32 5.92 0.31
CA ARG A 217 -19.61 6.50 -0.07
C ARG A 217 -19.94 6.24 -1.54
N ALA A 218 -18.96 6.38 -2.43
CA ALA A 218 -19.15 6.09 -3.86
C ALA A 218 -19.47 4.62 -4.10
N SER A 219 -18.74 3.70 -3.48
CA SER A 219 -18.98 2.26 -3.59
C SER A 219 -20.33 1.85 -2.98
N ASN A 220 -20.74 2.48 -1.89
CA ASN A 220 -22.07 2.28 -1.29
C ASN A 220 -23.19 2.73 -2.24
N ARG A 221 -23.06 3.90 -2.87
CA ARG A 221 -24.00 4.39 -3.90
C ARG A 221 -24.11 3.42 -5.08
N ILE A 222 -22.99 2.89 -5.55
CA ILE A 222 -23.00 1.87 -6.62
C ILE A 222 -23.73 0.61 -6.18
N ALA A 223 -23.52 0.15 -4.93
CA ALA A 223 -24.23 -1.00 -4.38
C ALA A 223 -25.75 -0.77 -4.33
N ILE A 224 -26.18 0.42 -3.91
CA ILE A 224 -27.61 0.81 -3.90
C ILE A 224 -28.18 0.83 -5.34
N GLU A 225 -27.50 1.46 -6.28
CA GLU A 225 -27.92 1.57 -7.67
C GLU A 225 -28.05 0.20 -8.37
N ARG A 226 -27.17 -0.75 -8.02
CA ARG A 226 -27.12 -2.09 -8.61
C ARG A 226 -27.92 -3.13 -7.80
N GLY A 227 -28.31 -2.80 -6.57
CA GLY A 227 -29.03 -3.70 -5.68
C GLY A 227 -28.21 -4.89 -5.19
N THR A 228 -26.87 -4.76 -5.17
CA THR A 228 -25.95 -5.83 -4.75
C THR A 228 -24.67 -5.25 -4.14
N ALA A 229 -24.08 -5.99 -3.19
CA ALA A 229 -22.76 -5.76 -2.64
C ALA A 229 -21.77 -6.82 -3.15
N PHE A 230 -20.47 -6.65 -2.88
CA PHE A 230 -19.47 -7.67 -3.22
C PHE A 230 -19.76 -8.99 -2.49
N ASP A 231 -19.32 -10.10 -3.09
CA ASP A 231 -19.49 -11.44 -2.51
C ASP A 231 -18.73 -11.62 -1.20
N GLY A 232 -19.44 -11.99 -0.12
CA GLY A 232 -18.89 -12.10 1.23
C GLY A 232 -18.98 -10.81 2.07
N PHE A 233 -19.69 -9.78 1.61
CA PHE A 233 -19.90 -8.54 2.37
C PHE A 233 -20.43 -8.79 3.78
N ALA A 234 -21.38 -9.69 3.94
CA ALA A 234 -22.02 -9.99 5.24
C ALA A 234 -21.05 -10.44 6.33
N ASP A 235 -19.91 -11.02 5.94
CA ASP A 235 -18.87 -11.51 6.86
C ASP A 235 -17.75 -10.47 7.11
N SER A 236 -17.84 -9.28 6.54
CA SER A 236 -16.85 -8.21 6.64
C SER A 236 -17.02 -7.36 7.89
N THR A 237 -15.94 -6.66 8.29
CA THR A 237 -16.03 -5.65 9.36
C THR A 237 -16.80 -4.40 8.93
N TYR A 238 -17.06 -4.23 7.64
CA TYR A 238 -18.00 -3.22 7.14
C TYR A 238 -19.44 -3.56 7.54
N ALA A 239 -19.86 -4.82 7.38
CA ALA A 239 -21.20 -5.27 7.73
C ALA A 239 -21.44 -5.27 9.25
N SER A 240 -20.46 -5.72 10.03
CA SER A 240 -20.53 -5.65 11.50
C SER A 240 -20.49 -4.22 12.02
N GLY A 241 -19.89 -3.30 11.28
CA GLY A 241 -19.68 -1.92 11.67
C GLY A 241 -18.39 -1.66 12.45
N GLU A 242 -17.61 -2.68 12.78
CA GLU A 242 -16.34 -2.56 13.51
C GLU A 242 -15.32 -1.68 12.76
N PHE A 243 -15.29 -1.76 11.43
CA PHE A 243 -14.41 -0.91 10.61
C PHE A 243 -14.54 0.58 10.91
N PHE A 244 -15.73 1.04 11.27
CA PHE A 244 -16.02 2.47 11.46
C PHE A 244 -15.66 2.99 12.86
N ASP A 245 -15.38 2.12 13.82
CA ASP A 245 -15.21 2.50 15.21
C ASP A 245 -14.11 3.54 15.39
N LYS A 246 -12.94 3.35 14.76
CA LYS A 246 -11.83 4.32 14.82
C LYS A 246 -12.18 5.70 14.25
N TYR A 247 -13.17 5.79 13.34
CA TYR A 247 -13.62 7.07 12.75
C TYR A 247 -14.71 7.73 13.58
N LEU A 248 -15.32 6.98 14.48
CA LEU A 248 -16.35 7.46 15.40
C LEU A 248 -15.82 7.74 16.81
N GLU A 249 -14.65 7.16 17.18
CA GLU A 249 -14.04 7.35 18.51
C GLU A 249 -13.34 8.70 18.67
N GLN A 250 -12.88 9.32 17.57
CA GLN A 250 -12.19 10.60 17.59
C GLN A 250 -12.59 11.49 16.41
N GLU A 251 -12.38 12.79 16.55
CA GLU A 251 -12.52 13.72 15.45
C GLU A 251 -11.25 13.76 14.60
N TRP A 252 -11.44 13.75 13.30
CA TRP A 252 -10.38 13.82 12.30
C TRP A 252 -10.42 15.20 11.66
N VAL A 253 -9.62 16.12 12.19
CA VAL A 253 -9.53 17.51 11.76
C VAL A 253 -8.08 17.91 11.56
N PRO A 254 -7.78 18.90 10.71
CA PRO A 254 -6.45 19.47 10.60
C PRO A 254 -5.88 19.86 11.98
N GLN A 255 -4.65 19.45 12.24
CA GLN A 255 -3.96 19.78 13.49
C GLN A 255 -3.12 21.05 13.36
N THR A 256 -2.87 21.49 12.13
CA THR A 256 -2.09 22.70 11.84
C THR A 256 -2.92 23.72 11.09
N ASP A 257 -2.69 25.02 11.33
CA ASP A 257 -3.39 26.12 10.66
C ASP A 257 -3.18 26.06 9.14
N ARG A 258 -1.96 25.70 8.73
CA ARG A 258 -1.64 25.58 7.30
C ARG A 258 -2.50 24.54 6.60
N VAL A 259 -2.70 23.37 7.19
CA VAL A 259 -3.54 22.32 6.62
C VAL A 259 -5.01 22.73 6.61
N ALA A 260 -5.49 23.41 7.66
CA ALA A 260 -6.83 24.00 7.67
C ALA A 260 -7.04 24.99 6.50
N GLU A 261 -6.04 25.82 6.20
CA GLU A 261 -6.07 26.73 5.03
C GLU A 261 -6.12 25.97 3.70
N LEU A 262 -5.31 24.91 3.54
CA LEU A 262 -5.27 24.11 2.30
C LEU A 262 -6.62 23.45 2.02
N PHE A 263 -7.33 23.02 3.06
CA PHE A 263 -8.66 22.42 2.97
C PHE A 263 -9.80 23.45 2.93
N ALA A 264 -9.51 24.75 2.95
CA ALA A 264 -10.55 25.78 2.85
C ALA A 264 -11.44 25.57 1.60
N GLY A 265 -12.74 25.39 1.83
CA GLY A 265 -13.72 25.10 0.79
C GLY A 265 -13.82 23.62 0.37
N ILE A 266 -13.10 22.72 1.00
CA ILE A 266 -13.21 21.27 0.85
C ILE A 266 -13.87 20.72 2.12
N HIS A 267 -14.94 19.94 1.96
CA HIS A 267 -15.59 19.29 3.10
C HIS A 267 -14.73 18.15 3.64
N ILE A 268 -14.35 18.24 4.91
CA ILE A 268 -13.71 17.17 5.66
C ILE A 268 -14.83 16.43 6.40
N PRO A 269 -14.98 15.09 6.25
CA PRO A 269 -16.06 14.35 6.86
C PRO A 269 -16.07 14.44 8.38
N THR A 270 -17.26 14.69 8.92
CA THR A 270 -17.52 14.74 10.37
C THR A 270 -17.88 13.36 10.91
N GLN A 271 -17.93 13.22 12.24
CA GLN A 271 -18.46 11.99 12.86
C GLN A 271 -19.93 11.72 12.48
N ASP A 272 -20.73 12.75 12.23
CA ASP A 272 -22.11 12.56 11.78
C ASP A 272 -22.18 12.01 10.35
N ASP A 273 -21.33 12.51 9.45
CA ASP A 273 -21.16 11.95 8.11
C ASP A 273 -20.79 10.46 8.16
N TRP A 274 -19.88 10.09 9.07
CA TRP A 274 -19.50 8.68 9.26
C TRP A 274 -20.61 7.83 9.85
N ARG A 275 -21.43 8.35 10.78
CA ARG A 275 -22.61 7.63 11.31
C ARG A 275 -23.63 7.34 10.22
N GLU A 276 -23.91 8.34 9.39
CA GLU A 276 -24.82 8.19 8.24
C GLU A 276 -24.27 7.19 7.23
N LEU A 277 -22.99 7.27 6.87
CA LEU A 277 -22.36 6.34 5.94
C LEU A 277 -22.33 4.91 6.51
N LYS A 278 -21.98 4.72 7.79
CA LYS A 278 -22.03 3.42 8.49
C LYS A 278 -23.41 2.80 8.37
N ALA A 279 -24.46 3.55 8.70
CA ALA A 279 -25.84 3.07 8.65
C ALA A 279 -26.24 2.67 7.21
N SER A 280 -25.87 3.46 6.21
CA SER A 280 -26.13 3.17 4.80
C SER A 280 -25.38 1.92 4.32
N ILE A 281 -24.10 1.79 4.69
CA ILE A 281 -23.28 0.60 4.32
C ILE A 281 -23.82 -0.66 4.99
N GLN A 282 -24.20 -0.60 6.25
CA GLN A 282 -24.79 -1.75 6.94
C GLN A 282 -26.13 -2.18 6.31
N ALA A 283 -26.90 -1.24 5.78
CA ALA A 283 -28.17 -1.52 5.14
C ALA A 283 -28.05 -2.03 3.69
N HIS A 284 -27.09 -1.53 2.93
CA HIS A 284 -27.00 -1.74 1.48
C HIS A 284 -25.69 -2.33 0.99
N GLY A 285 -24.66 -2.38 1.83
CA GLY A 285 -23.31 -2.85 1.48
C GLY A 285 -22.48 -1.82 0.73
N ILE A 286 -21.32 -2.27 0.28
CA ILE A 286 -20.46 -1.62 -0.73
C ILE A 286 -20.25 -2.56 -1.91
N TYR A 287 -20.13 -2.00 -3.10
CA TYR A 287 -20.01 -2.79 -4.34
C TYR A 287 -18.63 -3.39 -4.52
N ASN A 288 -17.59 -2.61 -4.22
CA ASN A 288 -16.18 -3.00 -4.39
C ASN A 288 -15.63 -3.56 -3.06
N GLN A 289 -15.09 -4.76 -3.08
CA GLN A 289 -14.45 -5.38 -1.91
C GLN A 289 -13.28 -4.56 -1.38
N ASN A 290 -12.46 -4.04 -2.29
CA ASN A 290 -11.31 -3.19 -2.01
C ASN A 290 -11.37 -1.93 -2.87
N LEU A 291 -10.90 -0.80 -2.34
CA LEU A 291 -11.08 0.53 -2.92
C LEU A 291 -9.77 1.25 -3.22
N GLN A 292 -8.80 1.24 -2.32
CA GLN A 292 -7.60 2.04 -2.41
C GLN A 292 -6.34 1.19 -2.37
N ALA A 293 -5.39 1.52 -3.26
CA ALA A 293 -4.03 1.01 -3.27
C ALA A 293 -3.11 2.08 -3.86
N VAL A 294 -1.95 2.31 -3.27
CA VAL A 294 -1.05 3.39 -3.72
C VAL A 294 0.15 2.80 -4.47
N PRO A 295 0.08 2.77 -5.83
CA PRO A 295 1.13 2.22 -6.68
C PRO A 295 2.31 3.20 -6.85
N PRO A 296 3.44 2.75 -7.46
CA PRO A 296 4.60 3.61 -7.68
C PRO A 296 4.38 4.75 -8.68
N THR A 297 3.43 4.61 -9.62
CA THR A 297 3.08 5.59 -10.68
C THR A 297 4.26 6.07 -11.54
N GLY A 298 5.28 5.22 -11.72
CA GLY A 298 6.55 5.63 -12.35
C GLY A 298 6.44 6.23 -13.75
N SER A 299 5.56 5.69 -14.61
CA SER A 299 5.37 6.20 -15.99
C SER A 299 4.28 7.24 -16.09
N ILE A 300 3.13 7.03 -15.42
CA ILE A 300 1.99 7.93 -15.54
C ILE A 300 2.23 9.31 -14.90
N SER A 301 3.13 9.39 -13.93
CA SER A 301 3.53 10.66 -13.31
C SER A 301 4.18 11.62 -14.30
N TYR A 302 5.00 11.13 -15.25
CA TYR A 302 5.59 11.98 -16.29
C TYR A 302 4.55 12.53 -17.26
N ILE A 303 3.57 11.70 -17.67
CA ILE A 303 2.47 12.13 -18.55
C ILE A 303 1.62 13.20 -17.84
N ASN A 304 1.48 13.09 -16.53
CA ASN A 304 0.65 13.97 -15.70
C ASN A 304 1.40 15.19 -15.14
N ASN A 305 2.69 15.37 -15.49
CA ASN A 305 3.56 16.40 -14.92
C ASN A 305 3.47 16.43 -13.38
N SER A 306 3.71 15.29 -12.76
CA SER A 306 3.57 15.08 -11.31
C SER A 306 4.77 14.35 -10.73
N THR A 307 4.99 14.46 -9.41
CA THR A 307 5.89 13.58 -8.70
C THR A 307 5.26 12.18 -8.57
N SER A 308 6.09 11.13 -8.57
CA SER A 308 5.60 9.76 -8.51
C SER A 308 5.02 9.43 -7.14
N SER A 309 3.86 8.77 -7.12
CA SER A 309 3.24 8.25 -5.90
C SER A 309 3.12 9.32 -4.79
N ILE A 310 3.28 8.89 -3.55
CA ILE A 310 3.35 9.76 -2.38
C ILE A 310 4.74 9.83 -1.75
N HIS A 311 5.76 9.22 -2.37
CA HIS A 311 7.14 9.35 -1.91
C HIS A 311 7.76 10.68 -2.36
N PRO A 312 8.84 11.14 -1.67
CA PRO A 312 9.56 12.32 -2.10
C PRO A 312 10.34 12.07 -3.39
N ILE A 313 10.70 13.13 -4.10
CA ILE A 313 11.52 13.05 -5.29
C ILE A 313 12.89 12.44 -4.99
N ALA A 314 13.43 11.66 -5.93
CA ALA A 314 14.80 11.14 -5.83
C ALA A 314 15.86 12.17 -6.26
N SER A 315 15.46 13.12 -7.10
CA SER A 315 16.31 14.23 -7.58
C SER A 315 15.44 15.40 -8.00
N LYS A 316 15.92 16.64 -7.84
CA LYS A 316 15.25 17.86 -8.33
C LYS A 316 15.09 17.88 -9.85
N ILE A 317 16.02 17.29 -10.56
CA ILE A 317 16.00 17.11 -12.02
C ILE A 317 16.35 15.64 -12.29
N GLU A 318 15.39 14.88 -12.78
CA GLU A 318 15.64 13.53 -13.24
C GLU A 318 16.19 13.53 -14.67
N ILE A 319 17.20 12.72 -14.92
CA ILE A 319 17.80 12.56 -16.24
C ILE A 319 17.44 11.17 -16.74
N ARG A 320 16.74 11.08 -17.86
CA ARG A 320 16.37 9.81 -18.48
C ARG A 320 16.91 9.72 -19.89
N LYS A 321 17.24 8.51 -20.32
CA LYS A 321 17.59 8.20 -21.71
C LYS A 321 16.35 7.70 -22.43
N GLU A 322 15.83 8.51 -23.33
CA GLU A 322 14.60 8.20 -24.08
C GLU A 322 14.95 7.75 -25.49
N GLY A 323 15.08 6.44 -25.68
CA GLY A 323 15.28 5.83 -26.99
C GLY A 323 16.34 6.53 -27.85
N LYS A 324 15.94 7.02 -29.05
CA LYS A 324 16.83 7.75 -29.98
C LYS A 324 17.02 9.24 -29.67
N ILE A 325 16.19 9.81 -28.77
CA ILE A 325 16.22 11.23 -28.41
C ILE A 325 17.46 11.56 -27.58
N GLY A 326 18.00 10.58 -26.85
CA GLY A 326 19.13 10.77 -25.96
C GLY A 326 18.70 11.10 -24.53
N ARG A 327 19.43 11.99 -23.85
CA ARG A 327 19.12 12.38 -22.47
C ARG A 327 18.02 13.43 -22.45
N VAL A 328 16.95 13.14 -21.66
CA VAL A 328 15.85 14.07 -21.41
C VAL A 328 15.86 14.45 -19.94
N TYR A 329 15.70 15.72 -19.66
CA TYR A 329 15.73 16.29 -18.32
C TYR A 329 14.30 16.57 -17.86
N TYR A 330 13.92 15.96 -16.72
CA TYR A 330 12.60 16.15 -16.09
C TYR A 330 12.80 16.91 -14.77
N PRO A 331 12.62 18.24 -14.74
CA PRO A 331 12.58 18.98 -13.48
C PRO A 331 11.35 18.59 -12.69
N ALA A 332 11.44 18.62 -11.36
CA ALA A 332 10.29 18.39 -10.50
C ALA A 332 9.16 19.38 -10.84
N PRO A 333 7.87 18.91 -10.90
CA PRO A 333 6.75 19.75 -11.26
C PRO A 333 6.59 20.90 -10.26
N PHE A 334 6.14 22.07 -10.74
CA PHE A 334 5.92 23.32 -9.98
C PHE A 334 7.19 23.93 -9.35
N MET A 335 8.36 23.39 -9.59
CA MET A 335 9.62 23.88 -9.02
C MET A 335 9.97 25.27 -9.60
N THR A 336 10.21 26.23 -8.72
CA THR A 336 10.64 27.60 -9.00
C THR A 336 11.77 27.99 -8.05
N ASN A 337 12.37 29.16 -8.26
CA ASN A 337 13.38 29.67 -7.32
C ASN A 337 12.80 29.93 -5.93
N ASP A 338 11.53 30.31 -5.85
CA ASP A 338 10.89 30.73 -4.59
C ASP A 338 10.51 29.54 -3.70
N ASN A 339 10.34 28.32 -4.28
CA ASN A 339 9.97 27.12 -3.55
C ASN A 339 11.02 26.01 -3.59
N LEU A 340 12.23 26.31 -4.07
CA LEU A 340 13.30 25.33 -4.24
C LEU A 340 13.73 24.62 -2.95
N GLU A 341 13.62 25.29 -1.80
CA GLU A 341 13.95 24.72 -0.50
C GLU A 341 13.01 23.58 -0.07
N TYR A 342 11.77 23.57 -0.56
CA TYR A 342 10.78 22.54 -0.26
C TYR A 342 10.99 21.26 -1.09
N TYR A 343 11.86 21.30 -2.12
CA TYR A 343 12.24 20.14 -2.95
C TYR A 343 13.48 19.44 -2.41
N GLN A 344 13.51 19.11 -1.12
CA GLN A 344 14.52 18.20 -0.57
C GLN A 344 14.34 16.80 -1.20
N ASP A 345 15.42 16.17 -1.63
CA ASP A 345 15.32 14.83 -2.16
C ASP A 345 15.14 13.76 -1.06
N ALA A 346 14.70 12.58 -1.45
CA ALA A 346 14.38 11.50 -0.53
C ALA A 346 15.58 11.06 0.34
N TYR A 347 16.79 11.19 -0.20
CA TYR A 347 18.02 10.85 0.52
C TYR A 347 18.39 11.89 1.59
N GLU A 348 17.98 13.15 1.39
CA GLU A 348 18.18 14.24 2.36
C GLU A 348 17.10 14.19 3.45
N ILE A 349 15.86 13.91 3.08
CA ILE A 349 14.71 13.80 3.99
C ILE A 349 14.91 12.68 5.01
N GLY A 350 15.40 11.52 4.54
CA GLY A 350 15.66 10.34 5.37
C GLY A 350 14.43 9.43 5.58
N TYR A 351 14.72 8.17 5.87
CA TYR A 351 13.70 7.12 5.92
C TYR A 351 12.62 7.33 7.01
N GLU A 352 12.97 7.93 8.14
CA GLU A 352 12.03 8.12 9.26
C GLU A 352 10.85 9.02 8.84
N LYS A 353 11.13 10.18 8.26
CA LYS A 353 10.11 11.10 7.76
C LYS A 353 9.27 10.52 6.62
N VAL A 354 9.90 9.73 5.75
CA VAL A 354 9.18 9.02 4.68
C VAL A 354 8.23 8.00 5.29
N ILE A 355 8.68 7.19 6.25
CA ILE A 355 7.84 6.22 6.95
C ILE A 355 6.70 6.91 7.71
N ASP A 356 6.95 8.01 8.40
CA ASP A 356 5.91 8.76 9.14
C ASP A 356 4.82 9.30 8.19
N THR A 357 5.21 9.82 7.02
CA THR A 357 4.26 10.26 5.98
C THR A 357 3.42 9.08 5.44
N TYR A 358 4.07 7.94 5.15
CA TYR A 358 3.35 6.73 4.71
C TYR A 358 2.47 6.16 5.81
N ALA A 359 2.87 6.22 7.07
CA ALA A 359 2.05 5.76 8.20
C ALA A 359 0.76 6.58 8.34
N ALA A 360 0.84 7.90 8.12
CA ALA A 360 -0.33 8.77 8.09
C ALA A 360 -1.33 8.36 7.00
N ALA A 361 -0.84 7.98 5.80
CA ALA A 361 -1.69 7.50 4.71
C ALA A 361 -2.21 6.07 4.94
N THR A 362 -1.36 5.17 5.40
CA THR A 362 -1.62 3.72 5.53
C THR A 362 -2.88 3.41 6.32
N GLN A 363 -3.14 4.18 7.36
CA GLN A 363 -4.31 3.96 8.23
C GLN A 363 -5.65 4.20 7.53
N HIS A 364 -5.64 4.88 6.37
CA HIS A 364 -6.82 5.22 5.57
C HIS A 364 -6.86 4.51 4.21
N VAL A 365 -5.93 3.60 3.94
CA VAL A 365 -5.87 2.79 2.72
C VAL A 365 -6.15 1.35 3.09
N ASP A 366 -7.18 0.76 2.49
CA ASP A 366 -7.59 -0.61 2.81
C ASP A 366 -6.60 -1.66 2.31
N GLN A 367 -5.94 -1.43 1.18
CA GLN A 367 -4.85 -2.28 0.69
C GLN A 367 -3.47 -1.73 1.11
N GLY A 368 -2.46 -1.87 0.26
CA GLY A 368 -1.08 -1.48 0.54
C GLY A 368 -0.65 -0.17 -0.14
N LEU A 369 0.56 0.22 0.19
CA LEU A 369 1.26 1.35 -0.41
C LEU A 369 2.67 0.91 -0.77
N SER A 370 3.12 1.22 -2.00
CA SER A 370 4.46 0.88 -2.50
C SER A 370 5.52 1.78 -1.85
N LEU A 371 5.86 1.51 -0.60
CA LEU A 371 6.84 2.29 0.14
C LEU A 371 8.27 1.97 -0.33
N THR A 372 8.92 2.94 -0.97
CA THR A 372 10.36 2.89 -1.26
C THR A 372 11.13 3.65 -0.18
N LEU A 373 12.16 3.04 0.38
CA LEU A 373 13.06 3.67 1.34
C LEU A 373 14.39 4.05 0.67
N PHE A 374 14.85 5.27 0.93
CA PHE A 374 16.01 5.86 0.29
C PHE A 374 17.14 6.05 1.31
N PHE A 375 18.33 5.57 0.98
CA PHE A 375 19.50 5.65 1.83
C PHE A 375 20.67 6.27 1.10
N LYS A 376 21.44 7.10 1.79
CA LYS A 376 22.70 7.64 1.28
C LYS A 376 23.71 6.50 1.06
N ASP A 377 24.70 6.73 0.25
CA ASP A 377 25.82 5.82 0.00
C ASP A 377 26.67 5.49 1.25
N THR A 378 26.54 6.31 2.30
CA THR A 378 27.15 6.09 3.61
C THR A 378 26.33 5.20 4.57
N ALA A 379 25.14 4.79 4.16
CA ALA A 379 24.27 3.93 4.98
C ALA A 379 24.88 2.53 5.14
N THR A 380 24.48 1.89 6.22
CA THR A 380 24.91 0.53 6.58
C THR A 380 23.71 -0.42 6.61
N THR A 381 23.95 -1.72 6.59
CA THR A 381 22.92 -2.75 6.79
C THR A 381 22.17 -2.57 8.11
N ARG A 382 22.85 -2.01 9.14
CA ARG A 382 22.22 -1.66 10.40
C ARG A 382 21.15 -0.57 10.25
N ASP A 383 21.36 0.39 9.36
CA ASP A 383 20.39 1.47 9.12
C ASP A 383 19.17 0.93 8.39
N ILE A 384 19.35 -0.01 7.45
CA ILE A 384 18.23 -0.74 6.82
C ILE A 384 17.43 -1.52 7.86
N ASN A 385 18.10 -2.26 8.75
CA ASN A 385 17.42 -2.98 9.82
C ASN A 385 16.61 -2.04 10.74
N LYS A 386 17.17 -0.89 11.11
CA LYS A 386 16.43 0.11 11.89
C LYS A 386 15.18 0.59 11.17
N ALA A 387 15.29 0.85 9.87
CA ALA A 387 14.17 1.30 9.06
C ALA A 387 13.07 0.22 8.95
N GLN A 388 13.43 -1.06 8.79
CA GLN A 388 12.48 -2.18 8.79
C GLN A 388 11.70 -2.24 10.12
N ILE A 389 12.41 -2.17 11.25
CA ILE A 389 11.80 -2.18 12.59
C ILE A 389 10.94 -0.94 12.81
N TYR A 390 11.40 0.22 12.35
CA TYR A 390 10.64 1.47 12.46
C TYR A 390 9.34 1.40 11.66
N ALA A 391 9.39 0.94 10.42
CA ALA A 391 8.23 0.74 9.56
C ALA A 391 7.21 -0.23 10.20
N TRP A 392 7.68 -1.37 10.69
CA TRP A 392 6.84 -2.33 11.42
C TRP A 392 6.12 -1.69 12.61
N ARG A 393 6.86 -0.94 13.46
CA ARG A 393 6.30 -0.25 14.64
C ARG A 393 5.29 0.83 14.29
N LYS A 394 5.43 1.46 13.13
CA LYS A 394 4.53 2.49 12.62
C LYS A 394 3.28 1.92 11.91
N GLY A 395 3.14 0.61 11.88
CA GLY A 395 1.98 -0.04 11.25
C GLY A 395 2.00 -0.01 9.72
N ILE A 396 3.17 0.15 9.12
CA ILE A 396 3.36 -0.01 7.67
C ILE A 396 3.02 -1.45 7.29
N LYS A 397 2.27 -1.63 6.22
CA LYS A 397 1.84 -2.94 5.73
C LYS A 397 2.90 -3.61 4.86
N THR A 398 3.57 -2.83 4.00
CA THR A 398 4.54 -3.33 3.02
C THR A 398 5.70 -2.38 2.83
N ILE A 399 6.90 -2.94 2.56
CA ILE A 399 8.06 -2.20 2.05
C ILE A 399 8.36 -2.72 0.66
N TYR A 400 8.45 -1.80 -0.31
CA TYR A 400 8.76 -2.08 -1.70
C TYR A 400 10.28 -2.10 -1.90
N TYR A 401 10.91 -1.08 -2.47
CA TYR A 401 12.35 -1.04 -2.70
C TYR A 401 13.14 -0.43 -1.54
N ILE A 402 14.36 -0.95 -1.34
CA ILE A 402 15.45 -0.24 -0.65
C ILE A 402 16.35 0.35 -1.75
N ARG A 403 16.46 1.68 -1.81
CA ARG A 403 17.29 2.38 -2.77
C ARG A 403 18.50 3.03 -2.10
N LEU A 404 19.69 2.66 -2.57
CA LEU A 404 20.93 3.30 -2.16
C LEU A 404 21.36 4.32 -3.21
N ARG A 405 21.78 5.50 -2.76
CA ARG A 405 22.37 6.51 -3.64
C ARG A 405 23.73 6.03 -4.10
N GLN A 406 23.94 5.96 -5.40
CA GLN A 406 25.23 5.55 -5.99
C GLN A 406 25.90 6.76 -6.62
N MET A 407 26.44 7.66 -5.79
CA MET A 407 27.11 8.90 -6.23
C MET A 407 28.17 8.66 -7.31
N ALA A 408 28.94 7.57 -7.19
CA ALA A 408 29.98 7.21 -8.15
C ALA A 408 29.43 6.87 -9.55
N LEU A 409 28.16 6.54 -9.66
CA LEU A 409 27.49 6.17 -10.92
C LEU A 409 26.60 7.28 -11.46
N GLU A 410 26.38 8.36 -10.71
CA GLU A 410 25.57 9.49 -11.16
C GLU A 410 26.17 10.10 -12.44
N GLY A 411 25.38 10.13 -13.50
CA GLY A 411 25.77 10.63 -14.81
C GLY A 411 26.56 9.64 -15.68
N THR A 412 26.78 8.40 -15.23
CA THR A 412 27.36 7.31 -16.04
C THR A 412 26.28 6.49 -16.73
N ASN A 413 26.65 5.76 -17.80
CA ASN A 413 25.71 4.84 -18.48
C ASN A 413 25.24 3.69 -17.58
N LEU A 414 25.96 3.38 -16.51
CA LEU A 414 25.60 2.34 -15.53
C LEU A 414 24.48 2.77 -14.59
N SER A 415 24.44 4.05 -14.17
CA SER A 415 23.35 4.58 -13.36
C SER A 415 22.02 4.58 -14.14
N GLU A 416 22.09 4.79 -15.45
CA GLU A 416 20.92 4.70 -16.35
C GLU A 416 20.40 3.26 -16.46
N CYS A 417 21.31 2.26 -16.46
CA CYS A 417 20.94 0.84 -16.58
C CYS A 417 20.25 0.31 -15.31
N VAL A 418 20.70 0.71 -14.14
CA VAL A 418 20.08 0.35 -12.84
C VAL A 418 18.73 1.04 -12.68
N SER A 419 18.57 2.27 -13.18
CA SER A 419 17.30 3.00 -13.18
C SER A 419 16.24 2.40 -14.12
N CYS A 420 16.65 1.72 -15.21
CA CYS A 420 15.73 1.06 -16.14
C CYS A 420 15.24 -0.32 -15.67
N MET A 421 15.92 -0.92 -14.70
CA MET A 421 15.53 -2.20 -14.09
C MET A 421 14.67 -2.04 -12.83
N LEU A 422 14.31 -0.81 -12.49
CA LEU A 422 13.52 -0.46 -11.31
C LEU A 422 12.14 0.09 -11.70
#